data_62678353bf8b59718e7dd8646e8b9033
#
_entry.id   62678353bf8b59718e7dd8646e8b9033
#
_cell.length_a   1.000
_cell.length_b   1.000
_cell.length_c   1.000
_cell.angle_alpha   90.00
_cell.angle_beta   90.00
_cell.angle_gamma   90.00
#
_symmetry.space_group_name_H-M   'P 1'
#
loop_
_entity.id
_entity.type
_entity.pdbx_description
1 polymer ?
#
loop_
_entity_poly.entity_id
_entity_poly.type
_entity_poly.pdbx_seq_one_letter_code
_entity_poly.pdbx_strand_id
1 'polypeptide(L)'
;EKDNVINLKEELFKYLAHWRWFILSVFVTLILAFLYLKFTPKSYSVATKILIKDEKSNDLANQLSAFSEMSMLGNSKNNIENEVEILKSRTLIYNTLDSLNLNIQYLDTSNVIEKDLYKKSPVQVLWNNDHITKTVFIELNDIDGSSFNVSVNNTKIGKASFGKNISSEFGVFVVNKTGALNKLTEIKINIFPKLQQAENYRNIVSVSPASKTSSVVDVSIIDQTPEKAADFLNTLVYN
;
A
#
# COMPACT_ATOMS: atom_id res chain seq x y z
N GLU A 1 57.95 -6.24 35.03
CA GLU A 1 56.88 -5.97 34.07
C GLU A 1 57.03 -6.98 32.94
N LYS A 2 56.08 -7.97 32.86
CA LYS A 2 56.01 -8.88 31.69
C LYS A 2 55.25 -8.11 30.64
N ASP A 3 55.96 -7.66 29.62
CA ASP A 3 55.37 -7.17 28.39
C ASP A 3 54.53 -8.30 27.74
N ASN A 4 53.23 -8.20 27.93
CA ASN A 4 52.27 -9.03 27.20
C ASN A 4 52.29 -8.63 25.71
N VAL A 5 53.31 -9.05 25.00
CA VAL A 5 53.34 -8.97 23.53
C VAL A 5 52.30 -9.96 23.03
N ILE A 6 51.14 -9.47 22.66
CA ILE A 6 50.07 -10.26 22.07
C ILE A 6 50.59 -10.83 20.73
N ASN A 7 50.88 -12.12 20.72
CA ASN A 7 51.38 -12.80 19.55
C ASN A 7 50.19 -13.03 18.58
N LEU A 8 49.95 -12.06 17.71
CA LEU A 8 48.83 -12.07 16.72
C LEU A 8 48.73 -13.39 15.96
N LYS A 9 49.86 -14.06 15.76
CA LYS A 9 49.94 -15.33 15.04
C LYS A 9 49.30 -16.48 15.84
N GLU A 10 49.55 -16.54 17.16
CA GLU A 10 48.97 -17.56 18.04
C GLU A 10 47.48 -17.37 18.24
N GLU A 11 46.99 -16.13 18.32
CA GLU A 11 45.57 -15.83 18.38
C GLU A 11 44.86 -16.21 17.09
N LEU A 12 45.43 -15.92 15.91
CA LEU A 12 44.88 -16.33 14.62
C LEU A 12 44.77 -17.86 14.51
N PHE A 13 45.75 -18.63 14.98
CA PHE A 13 45.69 -20.11 14.93
C PHE A 13 44.61 -20.67 15.84
N LYS A 14 44.28 -20.07 16.98
CA LYS A 14 43.16 -20.47 17.83
C LYS A 14 41.81 -20.34 17.09
N TYR A 15 41.61 -19.23 16.36
CA TYR A 15 40.40 -19.04 15.57
C TYR A 15 40.34 -20.01 14.36
N LEU A 16 41.45 -20.22 13.68
CA LEU A 16 41.56 -21.20 12.58
C LEU A 16 41.32 -22.64 13.02
N ALA A 17 41.67 -23.00 14.27
CA ALA A 17 41.37 -24.34 14.81
C ALA A 17 39.86 -24.64 14.86
N HIS A 18 39.03 -23.59 14.97
CA HIS A 18 37.57 -23.71 15.04
C HIS A 18 36.85 -23.37 13.72
N TRP A 19 37.57 -23.44 12.56
CA TRP A 19 37.03 -23.09 11.25
C TRP A 19 35.71 -23.79 10.88
N ARG A 20 35.48 -25.01 11.39
CA ARG A 20 34.24 -25.77 11.19
C ARG A 20 33.02 -25.03 11.77
N TRP A 21 33.18 -24.35 12.92
CA TRP A 21 32.12 -23.56 13.54
C TRP A 21 31.82 -22.30 12.73
N PHE A 22 32.83 -21.71 12.09
CA PHE A 22 32.63 -20.57 11.19
C PHE A 22 31.82 -21.01 9.95
N ILE A 23 32.15 -22.13 9.34
CA ILE A 23 31.39 -22.66 8.21
C ILE A 23 29.94 -22.97 8.63
N LEU A 24 29.74 -23.60 9.77
CA LEU A 24 28.41 -23.89 10.28
C LEU A 24 27.61 -22.60 10.52
N SER A 25 28.23 -21.58 11.13
CA SER A 25 27.60 -20.29 11.38
C SER A 25 27.19 -19.59 10.08
N VAL A 26 28.07 -19.55 9.08
CA VAL A 26 27.78 -18.97 7.77
C VAL A 26 26.64 -19.73 7.09
N PHE A 27 26.64 -21.05 7.15
CA PHE A 27 25.60 -21.90 6.56
C PHE A 27 24.23 -21.64 7.21
N VAL A 28 24.17 -21.57 8.53
CA VAL A 28 22.95 -21.23 9.28
C VAL A 28 22.46 -19.84 8.93
N THR A 29 23.35 -18.86 8.85
CA THR A 29 22.99 -17.48 8.49
C THR A 29 22.44 -17.40 7.07
N LEU A 30 23.03 -18.13 6.12
CA LEU A 30 22.52 -18.19 4.72
C LEU A 30 21.13 -18.82 4.66
N ILE A 31 20.90 -19.89 5.42
CA ILE A 31 19.55 -20.51 5.49
C ILE A 31 18.53 -19.49 6.05
N LEU A 32 18.86 -18.83 7.15
CA LEU A 32 17.97 -17.82 7.75
C LEU A 32 17.72 -16.65 6.79
N ALA A 33 18.75 -16.16 6.09
CA ALA A 33 18.61 -15.12 5.09
C ALA A 33 17.72 -15.58 3.91
N PHE A 34 17.91 -16.81 3.43
CA PHE A 34 17.06 -17.39 2.38
C PHE A 34 15.60 -17.51 2.81
N LEU A 35 15.35 -18.00 4.03
CA LEU A 35 14.00 -18.09 4.59
C LEU A 35 13.37 -16.69 4.72
N TYR A 36 14.11 -15.74 5.25
CA TYR A 36 13.64 -14.35 5.37
C TYR A 36 13.23 -13.77 4.01
N LEU A 37 14.10 -13.87 3.00
CA LEU A 37 13.81 -13.38 1.64
C LEU A 37 12.62 -14.10 0.99
N LYS A 38 12.46 -15.40 1.25
CA LYS A 38 11.36 -16.20 0.71
C LYS A 38 10.01 -15.80 1.30
N PHE A 39 9.96 -15.43 2.59
CA PHE A 39 8.73 -15.10 3.30
C PHE A 39 8.44 -13.60 3.38
N THR A 40 9.36 -12.75 2.92
CA THR A 40 9.12 -11.31 2.88
C THR A 40 8.34 -10.93 1.63
N PRO A 41 7.16 -10.27 1.74
CA PRO A 41 6.40 -9.81 0.60
C PRO A 41 7.17 -8.72 -0.15
N LYS A 42 7.11 -8.75 -1.48
CA LYS A 42 7.74 -7.74 -2.32
C LYS A 42 6.94 -6.44 -2.25
N SER A 43 7.64 -5.32 -2.08
CA SER A 43 7.07 -3.97 -2.11
C SER A 43 7.60 -3.22 -3.33
N TYR A 44 6.74 -2.46 -3.98
CA TYR A 44 7.06 -1.68 -5.17
C TYR A 44 6.80 -0.21 -4.90
N SER A 45 7.75 0.65 -5.26
CA SER A 45 7.57 2.09 -5.26
C SER A 45 7.05 2.51 -6.63
N VAL A 46 5.87 3.10 -6.66
CA VAL A 46 5.26 3.68 -7.86
C VAL A 46 5.23 5.19 -7.69
N ALA A 47 5.65 5.92 -8.71
CA ALA A 47 5.72 7.39 -8.66
C ALA A 47 5.15 8.00 -9.94
N THR A 48 4.57 9.19 -9.81
CA THR A 48 4.14 10.05 -10.90
C THR A 48 4.68 11.46 -10.67
N LYS A 49 4.81 12.22 -11.74
CA LYS A 49 5.26 13.62 -11.71
C LYS A 49 4.17 14.51 -12.26
N ILE A 50 3.85 15.54 -11.52
CA ILE A 50 2.83 16.54 -11.88
C ILE A 50 3.52 17.86 -12.15
N LEU A 51 3.29 18.44 -13.31
CA LEU A 51 3.72 19.79 -13.61
C LEU A 51 2.61 20.77 -13.21
N ILE A 52 2.88 21.59 -12.21
CA ILE A 52 1.97 22.66 -11.81
C ILE A 52 2.19 23.83 -12.79
N LYS A 53 1.16 24.14 -13.55
CA LYS A 53 1.18 25.28 -14.46
C LYS A 53 0.63 26.50 -13.72
N ASP A 54 1.49 27.50 -13.50
CA ASP A 54 1.03 28.79 -13.01
C ASP A 54 0.10 29.40 -14.06
N GLU A 55 -1.18 29.46 -13.78
CA GLU A 55 -2.09 30.32 -14.56
C GLU A 55 -1.76 31.77 -14.24
N LYS A 56 -0.86 32.31 -15.04
CA LYS A 56 -0.72 33.77 -15.09
C LYS A 56 -2.06 34.31 -15.55
N SER A 57 -2.79 34.94 -14.66
CA SER A 57 -3.95 35.77 -15.01
C SER A 57 -3.50 36.80 -16.02
N ASN A 58 -3.80 36.52 -17.28
CA ASN A 58 -3.59 37.44 -18.38
C ASN A 58 -4.49 38.68 -18.13
N ASP A 59 -3.92 39.83 -18.25
CA ASP A 59 -4.39 41.10 -18.72
C ASP A 59 -4.09 42.35 -17.88
N LEU A 60 -3.74 42.29 -16.64
CA LEU A 60 -3.35 43.49 -15.87
C LEU A 60 -1.89 43.51 -15.41
N ALA A 61 -1.19 42.37 -15.51
CA ALA A 61 0.18 42.23 -15.05
C ALA A 61 1.24 42.82 -16.01
N ASN A 62 0.91 43.06 -17.26
CA ASN A 62 1.87 43.61 -18.23
C ASN A 62 2.24 45.09 -17.99
N GLN A 63 1.49 45.82 -17.17
CA GLN A 63 1.82 47.19 -16.81
C GLN A 63 2.53 47.37 -15.46
N LEU A 64 2.55 46.30 -14.64
CA LEU A 64 3.26 46.29 -13.35
C LEU A 64 4.53 45.42 -13.34
N SER A 65 5.00 45.01 -14.52
CA SER A 65 6.14 44.08 -14.65
C SER A 65 7.47 44.61 -14.09
N ALA A 66 7.63 45.89 -13.94
CA ALA A 66 8.82 46.50 -13.36
C ALA A 66 8.92 46.37 -11.82
N PHE A 67 7.78 46.11 -11.13
CA PHE A 67 7.75 45.88 -9.67
C PHE A 67 7.63 44.43 -9.31
N SER A 68 7.39 43.53 -10.27
CA SER A 68 7.03 42.13 -10.01
C SER A 68 8.23 41.19 -9.90
N GLU A 69 9.42 41.57 -10.37
CA GLU A 69 10.60 40.66 -10.26
C GLU A 69 10.98 40.33 -8.81
N MET A 70 10.69 41.20 -7.86
CA MET A 70 10.97 40.97 -6.43
C MET A 70 9.86 40.21 -5.70
N SER A 71 8.63 40.19 -6.24
CA SER A 71 7.50 39.43 -5.68
C SER A 71 7.31 38.07 -6.34
N MET A 72 7.89 37.82 -7.53
CA MET A 72 7.76 36.55 -8.26
C MET A 72 8.42 35.36 -7.59
N LEU A 73 9.47 35.56 -6.81
CA LEU A 73 10.15 34.49 -6.07
C LEU A 73 9.35 33.97 -4.88
N GLY A 74 8.40 34.75 -4.37
CA GLY A 74 7.54 34.37 -3.22
C GLY A 74 6.23 33.67 -3.63
N ASN A 75 5.61 34.10 -4.74
CA ASN A 75 4.28 33.60 -5.12
C ASN A 75 4.28 32.20 -5.75
N SER A 76 5.29 31.86 -6.57
CA SER A 76 5.37 30.53 -7.17
C SER A 76 5.64 29.42 -6.12
N LYS A 77 6.39 29.76 -5.08
CA LYS A 77 6.67 28.83 -4.00
C LYS A 77 5.43 28.52 -3.15
N ASN A 78 4.64 29.56 -2.87
CA ASN A 78 3.39 29.39 -2.13
C ASN A 78 2.34 28.55 -2.92
N ASN A 79 2.32 28.66 -4.26
CA ASN A 79 1.43 27.84 -5.09
C ASN A 79 1.78 26.35 -5.00
N ILE A 80 3.06 26.00 -5.12
CA ILE A 80 3.51 24.61 -5.07
C ILE A 80 3.26 23.99 -3.69
N GLU A 81 3.52 24.74 -2.61
CA GLU A 81 3.25 24.28 -1.24
C GLU A 81 1.73 24.05 -1.03
N ASN A 82 0.88 24.92 -1.55
CA ASN A 82 -0.58 24.75 -1.52
C ASN A 82 -1.03 23.51 -2.29
N GLU A 83 -0.50 23.25 -3.49
CA GLU A 83 -0.84 22.06 -4.27
C GLU A 83 -0.39 20.78 -3.58
N VAL A 84 0.77 20.78 -2.94
CA VAL A 84 1.23 19.66 -2.11
C VAL A 84 0.25 19.37 -0.98
N GLU A 85 -0.25 20.41 -0.30
CA GLU A 85 -1.24 20.26 0.78
C GLU A 85 -2.60 19.76 0.23
N ILE A 86 -3.03 20.23 -0.94
CA ILE A 86 -4.24 19.76 -1.61
C ILE A 86 -4.12 18.27 -1.95
N LEU A 87 -3.01 17.85 -2.56
CA LEU A 87 -2.77 16.44 -2.91
C LEU A 87 -2.69 15.52 -1.67
N LYS A 88 -2.26 16.05 -0.54
CA LYS A 88 -2.27 15.37 0.76
C LYS A 88 -3.58 15.52 1.53
N SER A 89 -4.55 16.25 1.00
CA SER A 89 -5.79 16.49 1.71
C SER A 89 -6.57 15.20 1.91
N ARG A 90 -7.16 15.06 3.10
CA ARG A 90 -7.97 13.89 3.46
C ARG A 90 -9.15 13.71 2.51
N THR A 91 -9.77 14.82 2.09
CA THR A 91 -10.95 14.80 1.20
C THR A 91 -10.59 14.24 -0.18
N LEU A 92 -9.49 14.70 -0.77
CA LEU A 92 -9.06 14.23 -2.09
C LEU A 92 -8.69 12.76 -2.06
N ILE A 93 -7.94 12.32 -1.04
CA ILE A 93 -7.58 10.92 -0.85
C ILE A 93 -8.83 10.07 -0.60
N TYR A 94 -9.78 10.54 0.21
CA TYR A 94 -11.05 9.86 0.45
C TYR A 94 -11.83 9.65 -0.86
N ASN A 95 -12.00 10.70 -1.67
CA ASN A 95 -12.70 10.62 -2.95
C ASN A 95 -12.01 9.64 -3.92
N THR A 96 -10.69 9.67 -3.96
CA THR A 96 -9.87 8.75 -4.75
C THR A 96 -10.09 7.28 -4.33
N LEU A 97 -10.06 7.01 -3.03
CA LEU A 97 -10.29 5.66 -2.49
C LEU A 97 -11.72 5.18 -2.74
N ASP A 98 -12.69 6.07 -2.59
CA ASP A 98 -14.12 5.77 -2.80
C ASP A 98 -14.40 5.45 -4.26
N SER A 99 -13.86 6.23 -5.20
CA SER A 99 -14.01 5.99 -6.65
C SER A 99 -13.40 4.66 -7.11
N LEU A 100 -12.33 4.20 -6.47
CA LEU A 100 -11.66 2.94 -6.76
C LEU A 100 -12.10 1.77 -5.86
N ASN A 101 -13.03 2.01 -4.92
CA ASN A 101 -13.46 1.03 -3.90
C ASN A 101 -12.29 0.41 -3.12
N LEU A 102 -11.24 1.18 -2.83
CA LEU A 102 -10.05 0.69 -2.13
C LEU A 102 -10.24 0.53 -0.61
N ASN A 103 -11.44 0.78 -0.11
CA ASN A 103 -11.85 0.40 1.24
C ASN A 103 -12.13 -1.11 1.38
N ILE A 104 -12.23 -1.85 0.25
CA ILE A 104 -12.38 -3.31 0.24
C ILE A 104 -11.12 -3.92 -0.38
N GLN A 105 -10.45 -4.76 0.39
CA GLN A 105 -9.23 -5.47 -0.02
C GLN A 105 -9.51 -6.95 -0.12
N TYR A 106 -9.05 -7.59 -1.20
CA TYR A 106 -9.17 -9.01 -1.44
C TYR A 106 -7.80 -9.67 -1.37
N LEU A 107 -7.63 -10.64 -0.48
CA LEU A 107 -6.37 -11.35 -0.25
C LEU A 107 -6.54 -12.84 -0.57
N ASP A 108 -5.63 -13.38 -1.37
CA ASP A 108 -5.45 -14.82 -1.50
C ASP A 108 -4.65 -15.33 -0.30
N THR A 109 -5.27 -16.15 0.51
CA THR A 109 -4.68 -16.77 1.70
C THR A 109 -4.41 -18.27 1.52
N SER A 110 -4.62 -18.80 0.31
CA SER A 110 -4.34 -20.21 -0.01
C SER A 110 -2.85 -20.58 0.15
N ASN A 111 -1.97 -19.58 0.24
CA ASN A 111 -0.54 -19.75 0.44
C ASN A 111 -0.08 -19.09 1.74
N VAL A 112 1.15 -19.44 2.18
CA VAL A 112 1.76 -18.89 3.41
C VAL A 112 1.90 -17.36 3.37
N ILE A 113 2.06 -16.78 2.16
CA ILE A 113 2.13 -15.33 1.96
C ILE A 113 0.81 -14.86 1.39
N GLU A 114 0.11 -14.01 2.13
CA GLU A 114 -1.09 -13.33 1.67
C GLU A 114 -0.76 -12.46 0.44
N LYS A 115 -1.56 -12.59 -0.61
CA LYS A 115 -1.38 -11.83 -1.86
C LYS A 115 -2.60 -10.97 -2.14
N ASP A 116 -2.40 -9.67 -2.30
CA ASP A 116 -3.47 -8.75 -2.70
C ASP A 116 -3.87 -9.03 -4.17
N LEU A 117 -5.13 -9.36 -4.36
CA LEU A 117 -5.70 -9.70 -5.66
C LEU A 117 -6.16 -8.47 -6.43
N TYR A 118 -6.52 -7.40 -5.74
CA TYR A 118 -7.03 -6.16 -6.32
C TYR A 118 -8.10 -6.44 -7.41
N LYS A 119 -7.93 -5.96 -8.65
CA LYS A 119 -8.84 -6.21 -9.78
C LYS A 119 -8.87 -7.66 -10.29
N LYS A 120 -7.93 -8.49 -9.84
CA LYS A 120 -7.83 -9.92 -10.23
C LYS A 120 -8.59 -10.83 -9.27
N SER A 121 -9.31 -10.27 -8.32
CA SER A 121 -10.17 -11.06 -7.43
C SER A 121 -11.26 -11.75 -8.23
N PRO A 122 -11.43 -13.08 -8.08
CA PRO A 122 -12.50 -13.82 -8.73
C PRO A 122 -13.87 -13.64 -8.06
N VAL A 123 -13.89 -12.88 -6.97
CA VAL A 123 -15.10 -12.55 -6.23
C VAL A 123 -15.18 -11.05 -5.96
N GLN A 124 -16.40 -10.55 -5.87
CA GLN A 124 -16.70 -9.18 -5.48
C GLN A 124 -17.76 -9.17 -4.37
N VAL A 125 -17.49 -8.43 -3.31
CA VAL A 125 -18.45 -8.22 -2.23
C VAL A 125 -19.25 -6.95 -2.50
N LEU A 126 -20.56 -7.07 -2.50
CA LEU A 126 -21.47 -5.96 -2.41
C LEU A 126 -21.84 -5.79 -0.95
N TRP A 127 -21.28 -4.77 -0.31
CA TRP A 127 -21.45 -4.45 1.09
C TRP A 127 -22.51 -3.34 1.24
N ASN A 128 -23.58 -3.60 1.98
CA ASN A 128 -24.71 -2.66 2.09
C ASN A 128 -24.70 -1.85 3.40
N ASN A 129 -23.53 -1.62 4.00
CA ASN A 129 -23.43 -0.82 5.21
C ASN A 129 -22.25 0.15 5.12
N ASP A 130 -22.52 1.42 4.79
CA ASP A 130 -21.49 2.46 4.67
C ASP A 130 -20.97 2.99 6.03
N HIS A 131 -21.62 2.62 7.14
CA HIS A 131 -21.31 3.16 8.48
C HIS A 131 -20.54 2.18 9.37
N ILE A 132 -19.60 1.43 8.81
CA ILE A 132 -18.72 0.62 9.64
C ILE A 132 -17.71 1.52 10.38
N THR A 133 -17.55 1.27 11.67
CA THR A 133 -16.61 1.99 12.55
C THR A 133 -15.32 1.21 12.79
N LYS A 134 -15.34 -0.10 12.54
CA LYS A 134 -14.20 -1.02 12.69
C LYS A 134 -14.03 -1.84 11.43
N THR A 135 -12.80 -2.26 11.16
CA THR A 135 -12.52 -3.18 10.04
C THR A 135 -13.29 -4.48 10.22
N VAL A 136 -13.95 -4.93 9.14
CA VAL A 136 -14.65 -6.21 9.08
C VAL A 136 -13.82 -7.16 8.23
N PHE A 137 -13.55 -8.34 8.78
CA PHE A 137 -12.82 -9.42 8.10
C PHE A 137 -13.82 -10.49 7.69
N ILE A 138 -13.90 -10.76 6.38
CA ILE A 138 -14.70 -11.85 5.82
C ILE A 138 -13.73 -12.89 5.27
N GLU A 139 -13.89 -14.14 5.69
CA GLU A 139 -13.09 -15.25 5.19
C GLU A 139 -14.01 -16.21 4.44
N LEU A 140 -13.63 -16.51 3.21
CA LEU A 140 -14.28 -17.49 2.35
C LEU A 140 -13.37 -18.70 2.26
N ASN A 141 -13.84 -19.85 2.76
CA ASN A 141 -13.09 -21.09 2.79
C ASN A 141 -13.85 -22.18 2.01
N ASP A 142 -13.14 -23.23 1.60
CA ASP A 142 -13.72 -24.37 0.89
C ASP A 142 -14.58 -23.94 -0.32
N ILE A 143 -14.03 -23.07 -1.14
CA ILE A 143 -14.72 -22.53 -2.31
C ILE A 143 -14.84 -23.62 -3.37
N ASP A 144 -16.06 -24.06 -3.69
CA ASP A 144 -16.36 -25.14 -4.66
C ASP A 144 -17.00 -24.63 -5.95
N GLY A 145 -16.86 -23.43 -6.34
CA GLY A 145 -17.41 -22.89 -7.59
C GLY A 145 -18.88 -22.45 -7.56
N SER A 146 -19.71 -22.99 -6.66
CA SER A 146 -21.12 -22.60 -6.45
C SER A 146 -21.39 -22.14 -5.03
N SER A 147 -20.62 -22.65 -4.06
CA SER A 147 -20.79 -22.40 -2.64
C SER A 147 -19.44 -22.26 -1.96
N PHE A 148 -19.45 -21.75 -0.73
CA PHE A 148 -18.28 -21.55 0.12
C PHE A 148 -18.71 -21.52 1.59
N ASN A 149 -17.77 -21.80 2.49
CA ASN A 149 -17.95 -21.53 3.90
C ASN A 149 -17.55 -20.10 4.20
N VAL A 150 -18.36 -19.37 4.97
CA VAL A 150 -18.10 -17.98 5.32
C VAL A 150 -17.98 -17.80 6.82
N SER A 151 -16.95 -17.05 7.24
CA SER A 151 -16.81 -16.51 8.59
C SER A 151 -16.62 -14.99 8.53
N VAL A 152 -17.11 -14.29 9.53
CA VAL A 152 -16.97 -12.85 9.69
C VAL A 152 -16.40 -12.57 11.07
N ASN A 153 -15.26 -11.88 11.13
CA ASN A 153 -14.52 -11.61 12.36
C ASN A 153 -14.34 -12.88 13.22
N ASN A 154 -13.91 -13.97 12.61
CA ASN A 154 -13.72 -15.30 13.21
C ASN A 154 -15.03 -16.01 13.68
N THR A 155 -16.19 -15.38 13.48
CA THR A 155 -17.49 -16.01 13.78
C THR A 155 -17.96 -16.76 12.54
N LYS A 156 -18.13 -18.09 12.66
CA LYS A 156 -18.64 -18.94 11.57
C LYS A 156 -20.11 -18.64 11.31
N ILE A 157 -20.46 -18.25 10.09
CA ILE A 157 -21.85 -18.08 9.63
C ILE A 157 -22.35 -19.42 9.02
N GLY A 158 -21.46 -20.14 8.33
CA GLY A 158 -21.76 -21.41 7.71
C GLY A 158 -21.64 -21.40 6.20
N LYS A 159 -22.33 -22.36 5.54
CA LYS A 159 -22.28 -22.50 4.09
C LYS A 159 -23.19 -21.50 3.39
N ALA A 160 -22.63 -20.75 2.43
CA ALA A 160 -23.33 -19.77 1.61
C ALA A 160 -23.14 -20.04 0.14
N SER A 161 -23.94 -19.39 -0.72
CA SER A 161 -23.85 -19.49 -2.18
C SER A 161 -23.62 -18.12 -2.78
N PHE A 162 -22.93 -18.06 -3.90
CA PHE A 162 -22.73 -16.82 -4.65
C PHE A 162 -24.05 -16.17 -5.07
N GLY A 163 -24.11 -14.83 -5.04
CA GLY A 163 -25.28 -14.05 -5.41
C GLY A 163 -26.43 -14.05 -4.40
N LYS A 164 -26.27 -14.68 -3.22
CA LYS A 164 -27.28 -14.67 -2.16
C LYS A 164 -26.89 -13.73 -1.02
N ASN A 165 -27.92 -13.18 -0.38
CA ASN A 165 -27.74 -12.36 0.83
C ASN A 165 -27.18 -13.20 1.97
N ILE A 166 -26.14 -12.69 2.60
CA ILE A 166 -25.51 -13.27 3.79
C ILE A 166 -25.69 -12.24 4.91
N SER A 167 -26.34 -12.62 6.01
CA SER A 167 -26.56 -11.75 7.17
C SER A 167 -25.47 -11.99 8.21
N SER A 168 -24.90 -10.91 8.71
CA SER A 168 -23.94 -10.91 9.82
C SER A 168 -24.33 -9.84 10.83
N GLU A 169 -23.71 -9.84 12.01
CA GLU A 169 -23.88 -8.79 13.02
C GLU A 169 -23.44 -7.38 12.52
N PHE A 170 -22.60 -7.33 11.47
CA PHE A 170 -22.08 -6.08 10.88
C PHE A 170 -22.90 -5.59 9.68
N GLY A 171 -23.88 -6.35 9.24
CA GLY A 171 -24.74 -6.01 8.11
C GLY A 171 -24.99 -7.18 7.16
N VAL A 172 -25.72 -6.88 6.09
CA VAL A 172 -26.03 -7.83 5.02
C VAL A 172 -25.10 -7.55 3.84
N PHE A 173 -24.55 -8.61 3.27
CA PHE A 173 -23.68 -8.52 2.10
C PHE A 173 -23.93 -9.66 1.12
N VAL A 174 -23.49 -9.46 -0.11
CA VAL A 174 -23.56 -10.46 -1.18
C VAL A 174 -22.15 -10.69 -1.72
N VAL A 175 -21.80 -11.94 -1.93
CA VAL A 175 -20.55 -12.32 -2.61
C VAL A 175 -20.91 -12.76 -4.02
N ASN A 176 -20.48 -11.99 -5.01
CA ASN A 176 -20.66 -12.30 -6.42
C ASN A 176 -19.38 -12.93 -6.99
N LYS A 177 -19.56 -13.87 -7.90
CA LYS A 177 -18.47 -14.46 -8.68
C LYS A 177 -18.21 -13.56 -9.90
N THR A 178 -16.97 -13.09 -10.05
CA THR A 178 -16.55 -12.21 -11.16
C THR A 178 -15.61 -12.89 -12.14
N GLY A 179 -14.99 -13.99 -11.75
CA GLY A 179 -14.00 -14.70 -12.54
C GLY A 179 -13.92 -16.19 -12.25
N ALA A 180 -12.98 -16.86 -12.89
CA ALA A 180 -12.68 -18.26 -12.61
C ALA A 180 -11.95 -18.37 -11.26
N LEU A 181 -12.44 -19.24 -10.40
CA LEU A 181 -11.90 -19.46 -9.05
C LEU A 181 -10.53 -20.17 -9.04
N ASN A 182 -10.06 -20.64 -10.20
CA ASN A 182 -8.74 -21.22 -10.50
C ASN A 182 -7.85 -21.55 -9.30
N LYS A 183 -8.09 -22.65 -8.61
CA LYS A 183 -7.29 -23.15 -7.47
C LYS A 183 -7.29 -22.25 -6.21
N LEU A 184 -8.04 -21.16 -6.16
CA LEU A 184 -8.22 -20.39 -4.95
C LEU A 184 -9.21 -21.11 -4.05
N THR A 185 -8.72 -21.62 -2.93
CA THR A 185 -9.54 -22.35 -1.93
C THR A 185 -9.96 -21.42 -0.80
N GLU A 186 -9.19 -20.35 -0.60
CA GLU A 186 -9.38 -19.43 0.51
C GLU A 186 -9.17 -17.98 0.07
N ILE A 187 -10.11 -17.12 0.40
CA ILE A 187 -10.05 -15.68 0.11
C ILE A 187 -10.44 -14.94 1.39
N LYS A 188 -9.58 -14.04 1.83
CA LYS A 188 -9.85 -13.10 2.91
C LYS A 188 -10.19 -11.74 2.34
N ILE A 189 -11.28 -11.14 2.83
CA ILE A 189 -11.76 -9.84 2.39
C ILE A 189 -11.77 -8.92 3.60
N ASN A 190 -11.01 -7.85 3.51
CA ASN A 190 -10.93 -6.84 4.54
C ASN A 190 -11.76 -5.63 4.09
N ILE A 191 -12.74 -5.23 4.90
CA ILE A 191 -13.55 -4.03 4.66
C ILE A 191 -13.17 -3.00 5.71
N PHE A 192 -12.52 -1.95 5.27
CA PHE A 192 -12.04 -0.87 6.14
C PHE A 192 -13.09 0.25 6.23
N PRO A 193 -13.21 0.92 7.38
CA PRO A 193 -13.90 2.20 7.45
C PRO A 193 -13.27 3.20 6.47
N LYS A 194 -14.08 3.79 5.59
CA LYS A 194 -13.58 4.66 4.50
C LYS A 194 -12.67 5.80 5.02
N LEU A 195 -13.04 6.42 6.13
CA LEU A 195 -12.25 7.51 6.72
C LEU A 195 -10.93 7.04 7.31
N GLN A 196 -10.91 5.85 7.92
CA GLN A 196 -9.68 5.26 8.44
C GLN A 196 -8.73 4.87 7.29
N GLN A 197 -9.29 4.32 6.22
CA GLN A 197 -8.50 3.96 5.04
C GLN A 197 -7.92 5.20 4.36
N ALA A 198 -8.67 6.30 4.29
CA ALA A 198 -8.16 7.58 3.79
C ALA A 198 -6.97 8.09 4.62
N GLU A 199 -7.02 7.96 5.94
CA GLU A 199 -5.90 8.34 6.80
C GLU A 199 -4.69 7.40 6.62
N ASN A 200 -4.92 6.09 6.48
CA ASN A 200 -3.85 5.15 6.17
C ASN A 200 -3.13 5.51 4.87
N TYR A 201 -3.88 5.80 3.81
CA TYR A 201 -3.28 6.19 2.52
C TYR A 201 -2.58 7.54 2.60
N ARG A 202 -3.13 8.51 3.33
CA ARG A 202 -2.50 9.81 3.58
C ARG A 202 -1.10 9.67 4.19
N ASN A 203 -0.92 8.68 5.07
CA ASN A 203 0.35 8.46 5.75
C ASN A 203 1.40 7.74 4.87
N ILE A 204 0.98 6.98 3.86
CA ILE A 204 1.89 6.24 2.97
C ILE A 204 2.15 6.95 1.64
N VAL A 205 1.32 7.92 1.27
CA VAL A 205 1.53 8.76 0.08
C VAL A 205 2.58 9.82 0.39
N SER A 206 3.64 9.81 -0.40
CA SER A 206 4.67 10.86 -0.35
C SER A 206 4.41 11.86 -1.47
N VAL A 207 4.27 13.12 -1.11
CA VAL A 207 4.12 14.24 -2.04
C VAL A 207 5.17 15.29 -1.69
N SER A 208 6.01 15.63 -2.65
CA SER A 208 7.07 16.61 -2.44
C SER A 208 7.45 17.32 -3.75
N PRO A 209 7.88 18.59 -3.70
CA PRO A 209 8.44 19.25 -4.85
C PRO A 209 9.70 18.51 -5.34
N ALA A 210 9.85 18.34 -6.66
CA ALA A 210 11.02 17.68 -7.25
C ALA A 210 12.33 18.43 -6.96
N SER A 211 12.26 19.76 -6.80
CA SER A 211 13.36 20.60 -6.30
C SER A 211 12.81 21.89 -5.69
N LYS A 212 13.64 22.64 -4.99
CA LYS A 212 13.25 23.89 -4.31
C LYS A 212 12.72 24.98 -5.25
N THR A 213 13.04 24.91 -6.52
CA THR A 213 12.68 25.90 -7.55
C THR A 213 11.89 25.30 -8.72
N SER A 214 11.50 24.03 -8.62
CA SER A 214 10.77 23.32 -9.69
C SER A 214 9.27 23.45 -9.51
N SER A 215 8.55 23.73 -10.59
CA SER A 215 7.09 23.61 -10.64
C SER A 215 6.62 22.16 -10.80
N VAL A 216 7.51 21.18 -10.62
CA VAL A 216 7.18 19.75 -10.67
C VAL A 216 7.05 19.21 -9.25
N VAL A 217 5.97 18.47 -9.01
CA VAL A 217 5.71 17.74 -7.77
C VAL A 217 5.85 16.24 -8.05
N ASP A 218 6.64 15.57 -7.24
CA ASP A 218 6.77 14.12 -7.22
C ASP A 218 5.74 13.55 -6.23
N VAL A 219 4.91 12.63 -6.74
CA VAL A 219 3.94 11.90 -5.92
C VAL A 219 4.26 10.42 -6.00
N SER A 220 4.42 9.76 -4.87
CA SER A 220 4.77 8.34 -4.82
C SER A 220 4.07 7.60 -3.71
N ILE A 221 3.91 6.29 -3.91
CA ILE A 221 3.35 5.37 -2.93
C ILE A 221 4.09 4.03 -2.99
N ILE A 222 4.22 3.37 -1.84
CA ILE A 222 4.78 2.02 -1.76
C ILE A 222 3.63 1.05 -1.51
N ASP A 223 3.47 0.06 -2.41
CA ASP A 223 2.44 -0.98 -2.29
C ASP A 223 2.98 -2.33 -2.78
N GLN A 224 2.37 -3.42 -2.34
CA GLN A 224 2.69 -4.77 -2.83
C GLN A 224 2.13 -5.02 -4.23
N THR A 225 1.08 -4.27 -4.64
CA THR A 225 0.39 -4.38 -5.92
C THR A 225 0.62 -3.12 -6.75
N PRO A 226 1.60 -3.13 -7.69
CA PRO A 226 1.95 -1.94 -8.49
C PRO A 226 0.78 -1.37 -9.29
N GLU A 227 -0.11 -2.25 -9.78
CA GLU A 227 -1.30 -1.89 -10.54
C GLU A 227 -2.27 -1.04 -9.67
N LYS A 228 -2.50 -1.45 -8.42
CA LYS A 228 -3.32 -0.70 -7.45
C LYS A 228 -2.71 0.66 -7.12
N ALA A 229 -1.39 0.69 -6.91
CA ALA A 229 -0.65 1.92 -6.65
C ALA A 229 -0.72 2.90 -7.83
N ALA A 230 -0.57 2.40 -9.06
CA ALA A 230 -0.67 3.21 -10.27
C ALA A 230 -2.09 3.77 -10.48
N ASP A 231 -3.12 2.95 -10.31
CA ASP A 231 -4.51 3.38 -10.40
C ASP A 231 -4.84 4.45 -9.35
N PHE A 232 -4.35 4.26 -8.11
CA PHE A 232 -4.53 5.24 -7.05
C PHE A 232 -3.87 6.58 -7.40
N LEU A 233 -2.60 6.58 -7.81
CA LEU A 233 -1.89 7.81 -8.16
C LEU A 233 -2.52 8.52 -9.36
N ASN A 234 -2.90 7.78 -10.38
CA ASN A 234 -3.56 8.36 -11.56
C ASN A 234 -4.90 9.01 -11.17
N THR A 235 -5.71 8.33 -10.37
CA THR A 235 -7.01 8.87 -9.94
C THR A 235 -6.85 10.06 -9.01
N LEU A 236 -5.83 10.05 -8.13
CA LEU A 236 -5.51 11.16 -7.24
C LEU A 236 -5.16 12.44 -8.02
N VAL A 237 -4.49 12.30 -9.13
CA VAL A 237 -4.09 13.42 -10.00
C VAL A 237 -5.26 13.94 -10.85
N TYR A 238 -6.24 13.07 -11.16
CA TYR A 238 -7.39 13.45 -11.98
C TYR A 238 -8.53 14.11 -11.19
N ASN A 239 -8.61 13.89 -9.89
CA ASN A 239 -9.64 14.45 -9.01
C ASN A 239 -9.27 15.86 -8.51
#